data_3cc34245e2f536d3ce6863f82b13f6f7
#
_entry.id   3cc34245e2f536d3ce6863f82b13f6f7
#
_cell.length_a   1.000
_cell.length_b   1.000
_cell.length_c   1.000
_cell.angle_alpha   90.00
_cell.angle_beta   90.00
_cell.angle_gamma   90.00
#
_symmetry.space_group_name_H-M   'P 1'
#
loop_
_entity.id
_entity.type
_entity.pdbx_description
1 polymer ?
#
loop_
_entity_poly.entity_id
_entity_poly.type
_entity_poly.pdbx_seq_one_letter_code
_entity_poly.pdbx_strand_id
1 'polypeptide(L)'
;MLVLVTVIVWFLGNILFDLIGGKRYQCQIGDLGISQPANYTLINDEIYGVIPYIAPEVFKGAAFSKESDIYSLGMIMWELTTGCKPFADVEHNTELIYKIIDGKRPEITDDTPECFADLMKKCWDPDPLNRPSISEISKTVCDWHYYHLDYEQHSYTSKQFK
;
A
#
# COMPACT_ATOMS: atom_id res chain seq x y z
N MET A 1 2.57 -12.07 -15.66
CA MET A 1 2.72 -11.03 -14.63
C MET A 1 2.07 -11.58 -13.38
N LEU A 2 2.83 -11.74 -12.31
CA LEU A 2 2.34 -12.27 -11.04
C LEU A 2 1.57 -11.18 -10.27
N VAL A 3 0.47 -11.55 -9.65
CA VAL A 3 -0.24 -10.72 -8.67
C VAL A 3 0.47 -10.91 -7.33
N LEU A 4 0.96 -9.84 -6.74
CA LEU A 4 1.73 -9.84 -5.51
C LEU A 4 0.84 -9.68 -4.27
N VAL A 5 -0.39 -10.17 -4.35
CA VAL A 5 -1.51 -9.85 -3.47
C VAL A 5 -1.25 -10.05 -2.00
N THR A 6 -0.52 -11.05 -1.63
CA THR A 6 -0.52 -11.47 -0.22
C THR A 6 0.84 -11.27 0.43
N VAL A 7 1.86 -11.04 -0.36
CA VAL A 7 3.25 -11.05 0.10
C VAL A 7 3.67 -9.73 0.73
N ILE A 8 3.15 -8.62 0.20
CA ILE A 8 3.45 -7.30 0.75
C ILE A 8 2.89 -7.17 2.17
N VAL A 9 1.81 -7.87 2.46
CA VAL A 9 1.06 -7.74 3.71
C VAL A 9 1.66 -8.51 4.87
N TRP A 10 2.40 -9.57 4.62
CA TRP A 10 2.88 -10.39 5.73
C TRP A 10 4.02 -9.75 6.49
N PHE A 11 4.73 -8.77 5.88
CA PHE A 11 5.81 -8.15 6.66
C PHE A 11 6.43 -6.91 5.98
N LEU A 12 6.55 -5.82 6.70
CA LEU A 12 7.70 -4.92 6.58
C LEU A 12 9.05 -5.70 6.57
N GLY A 13 9.10 -6.93 7.11
CA GLY A 13 10.22 -7.87 7.05
C GLY A 13 10.52 -8.46 5.67
N ASN A 14 9.58 -8.42 4.73
CA ASN A 14 9.76 -8.90 3.35
C ASN A 14 10.10 -7.78 2.36
N ILE A 15 10.18 -6.54 2.82
CA ILE A 15 10.77 -5.43 2.08
C ILE A 15 12.23 -5.34 2.48
N LEU A 16 13.10 -5.87 1.63
CA LEU A 16 14.53 -5.86 1.84
C LEU A 16 15.12 -4.56 1.27
N PHE A 17 15.93 -3.89 2.08
CA PHE A 17 16.69 -2.72 1.65
C PHE A 17 18.12 -3.16 1.35
N ASP A 18 18.55 -3.04 0.11
CA ASP A 18 19.92 -3.32 -0.29
C ASP A 18 20.67 -2.04 -0.65
N LEU A 19 21.95 -1.97 -0.25
CA LEU A 19 22.88 -0.88 -0.55
C LEU A 19 23.63 -1.21 -1.83
N ILE A 20 23.17 -0.73 -2.97
CA ILE A 20 23.88 -0.89 -4.24
C ILE A 20 24.98 0.17 -4.35
N GLY A 21 26.23 -0.28 -4.35
CA GLY A 21 27.40 0.58 -4.57
C GLY A 21 27.62 1.66 -3.51
N GLY A 22 27.12 1.45 -2.28
CA GLY A 22 27.36 2.32 -1.13
C GLY A 22 26.61 3.67 -1.15
N LYS A 23 25.72 3.92 -2.14
CA LYS A 23 25.05 5.22 -2.30
C LYS A 23 23.56 5.18 -2.68
N ARG A 24 22.98 4.02 -2.92
CA ARG A 24 21.56 3.89 -3.28
C ARG A 24 20.93 2.74 -2.50
N TYR A 25 19.80 3.03 -1.84
CA TYR A 25 18.95 2.00 -1.29
C TYR A 25 18.02 1.51 -2.39
N GLN A 26 17.94 0.20 -2.58
CA GLN A 26 16.95 -0.44 -3.43
C GLN A 26 16.05 -1.30 -2.57
N CYS A 27 14.75 -1.07 -2.67
CA CYS A 27 13.76 -1.93 -2.04
C CYS A 27 13.55 -3.16 -2.94
N GLN A 28 13.64 -4.34 -2.35
CA GLN A 28 13.28 -5.60 -2.99
C GLN A 28 12.17 -6.26 -2.17
N ILE A 29 11.19 -6.83 -2.86
CA ILE A 29 10.15 -7.62 -2.22
C ILE A 29 10.63 -9.07 -2.18
N GLY A 30 10.75 -9.61 -0.96
CA GLY A 30 11.08 -11.02 -0.72
C GLY A 30 9.83 -11.85 -0.44
N ASP A 31 10.03 -13.16 -0.32
CA ASP A 31 9.00 -14.14 0.04
C ASP A 31 7.73 -14.09 -0.84
N LEU A 32 7.86 -14.53 -2.08
CA LEU A 32 6.76 -14.61 -3.05
C LEU A 32 5.97 -15.93 -2.94
N GLY A 33 6.07 -16.66 -1.81
CA GLY A 33 5.56 -18.02 -1.65
C GLY A 33 4.05 -18.19 -1.85
N ILE A 34 3.27 -17.15 -1.64
CA ILE A 34 1.80 -17.16 -1.84
C ILE A 34 1.35 -16.30 -3.03
N SER A 35 2.29 -15.86 -3.88
CA SER A 35 1.94 -15.14 -5.11
C SER A 35 1.20 -16.02 -6.09
N GLN A 36 0.15 -15.48 -6.70
CA GLN A 36 -0.68 -16.17 -7.67
C GLN A 36 -0.64 -15.45 -9.04
N PRO A 37 -0.87 -16.16 -10.17
CA PRO A 37 -1.08 -15.51 -11.45
C PRO A 37 -2.28 -14.56 -11.40
N ALA A 38 -2.18 -13.42 -12.08
CA ALA A 38 -3.32 -12.50 -12.22
C ALA A 38 -4.53 -13.24 -12.83
N ASN A 39 -5.72 -13.07 -12.26
CA ASN A 39 -6.97 -13.74 -12.62
C ASN A 39 -7.03 -15.23 -12.26
N TYR A 40 -6.24 -15.69 -11.30
CA TYR A 40 -6.41 -17.04 -10.76
C TYR A 40 -7.70 -17.07 -9.93
N THR A 41 -8.64 -17.92 -10.33
CA THR A 41 -9.85 -18.21 -9.55
C THR A 41 -9.52 -19.24 -8.48
N LEU A 42 -9.79 -18.93 -7.22
CA LEU A 42 -9.60 -19.88 -6.12
C LEU A 42 -10.52 -21.08 -6.33
N ILE A 43 -9.92 -22.27 -6.47
CA ILE A 43 -10.68 -23.51 -6.69
C ILE A 43 -11.36 -23.98 -5.38
N ASN A 44 -10.96 -23.44 -4.22
CA ASN A 44 -11.38 -23.92 -2.89
C ASN A 44 -11.93 -22.84 -1.96
N ASP A 45 -12.44 -21.72 -2.41
CA ASP A 45 -12.99 -20.60 -1.58
C ASP A 45 -12.11 -20.15 -0.40
N GLU A 46 -10.81 -20.46 -0.40
CA GLU A 46 -9.90 -20.08 0.67
C GLU A 46 -9.37 -18.67 0.44
N ILE A 47 -9.73 -17.74 1.34
CA ILE A 47 -9.19 -16.39 1.35
C ILE A 47 -7.89 -16.43 2.17
N TYR A 48 -6.76 -16.17 1.51
CA TYR A 48 -5.45 -16.08 2.15
C TYR A 48 -5.10 -14.65 2.49
N GLY A 49 -4.57 -14.42 3.68
CA GLY A 49 -4.01 -13.15 4.11
C GLY A 49 -4.59 -12.60 5.41
N VAL A 50 -4.10 -11.45 5.81
CA VAL A 50 -4.53 -10.77 7.05
C VAL A 50 -5.68 -9.81 6.72
N ILE A 51 -6.81 -9.97 7.40
CA ILE A 51 -8.08 -9.30 7.12
C ILE A 51 -7.96 -7.81 6.73
N PRO A 52 -7.26 -6.92 7.48
CA PRO A 52 -7.19 -5.49 7.14
C PRO A 52 -6.66 -5.17 5.73
N TYR A 53 -5.84 -6.05 5.19
CA TYR A 53 -5.16 -5.78 3.92
C TYR A 53 -5.83 -6.45 2.72
N ILE A 54 -6.84 -7.29 2.96
CA ILE A 54 -7.61 -7.94 1.89
C ILE A 54 -8.65 -6.96 1.39
N ALA A 55 -8.70 -6.78 0.07
CA ALA A 55 -9.64 -5.87 -0.58
C ALA A 55 -11.10 -6.35 -0.43
N PRO A 56 -12.07 -5.42 -0.24
CA PRO A 56 -13.45 -5.77 0.06
C PRO A 56 -14.14 -6.62 -1.01
N GLU A 57 -13.75 -6.49 -2.28
CA GLU A 57 -14.28 -7.31 -3.37
C GLU A 57 -13.85 -8.79 -3.25
N VAL A 58 -12.68 -9.06 -2.67
CA VAL A 58 -12.20 -10.43 -2.44
C VAL A 58 -13.07 -11.13 -1.40
N PHE A 59 -13.48 -10.43 -0.34
CA PHE A 59 -14.44 -10.96 0.63
C PHE A 59 -15.83 -11.21 0.03
N LYS A 60 -16.16 -10.55 -1.08
CA LYS A 60 -17.39 -10.76 -1.85
C LYS A 60 -17.28 -11.88 -2.89
N GLY A 61 -16.14 -12.62 -2.90
CA GLY A 61 -15.91 -13.74 -3.81
C GLY A 61 -15.22 -13.38 -5.13
N ALA A 62 -14.76 -12.13 -5.31
CA ALA A 62 -13.95 -11.79 -6.47
C ALA A 62 -12.56 -12.43 -6.37
N ALA A 63 -11.99 -12.78 -7.52
CA ALA A 63 -10.60 -13.23 -7.58
C ALA A 63 -9.64 -12.09 -7.19
N PHE A 64 -8.48 -12.47 -6.66
CA PHE A 64 -7.40 -11.52 -6.46
C PHE A 64 -6.95 -10.89 -7.77
N SER A 65 -6.70 -9.59 -7.75
CA SER A 65 -6.37 -8.79 -8.93
C SER A 65 -5.25 -7.79 -8.61
N LYS A 66 -4.78 -7.06 -9.61
CA LYS A 66 -3.83 -5.96 -9.40
C LYS A 66 -4.45 -4.84 -8.57
N GLU A 67 -5.71 -4.59 -8.78
CA GLU A 67 -6.48 -3.58 -8.06
C GLU A 67 -6.62 -3.95 -6.58
N SER A 68 -6.74 -5.26 -6.26
CA SER A 68 -6.73 -5.72 -4.87
C SER A 68 -5.34 -5.57 -4.23
N ASP A 69 -4.24 -5.70 -4.99
CA ASP A 69 -2.88 -5.39 -4.52
C ASP A 69 -2.71 -3.89 -4.22
N ILE A 70 -3.30 -3.03 -5.04
CA ILE A 70 -3.28 -1.59 -4.80
C ILE A 70 -4.03 -1.24 -3.50
N TYR A 71 -5.13 -1.93 -3.19
CA TYR A 71 -5.81 -1.77 -1.90
C TYR A 71 -4.87 -2.13 -0.74
N SER A 72 -4.19 -3.26 -0.82
CA SER A 72 -3.21 -3.70 0.19
C SER A 72 -2.09 -2.67 0.36
N LEU A 73 -1.61 -2.08 -0.74
CA LEU A 73 -0.61 -1.01 -0.71
C LEU A 73 -1.12 0.22 0.06
N GLY A 74 -2.37 0.63 -0.12
CA GLY A 74 -2.98 1.72 0.64
C GLY A 74 -2.97 1.45 2.15
N MET A 75 -3.25 0.22 2.58
CA MET A 75 -3.17 -0.17 3.99
C MET A 75 -1.73 -0.16 4.53
N ILE A 76 -0.76 -0.59 3.72
CA ILE A 76 0.67 -0.52 4.08
C ILE A 76 1.12 0.94 4.19
N MET A 77 0.69 1.81 3.29
CA MET A 77 0.98 3.24 3.36
C MET A 77 0.50 3.83 4.70
N TRP A 78 -0.69 3.45 5.15
CA TRP A 78 -1.22 3.87 6.44
C TRP A 78 -0.38 3.34 7.62
N GLU A 79 0.01 2.06 7.59
CA GLU A 79 0.89 1.46 8.60
C GLU A 79 2.25 2.17 8.67
N LEU A 80 2.82 2.54 7.54
CA LEU A 80 4.09 3.26 7.47
C LEU A 80 4.01 4.67 8.07
N THR A 81 2.86 5.36 7.94
CA THR A 81 2.68 6.69 8.52
C THR A 81 2.40 6.67 10.02
N THR A 82 1.67 5.66 10.49
CA THR A 82 1.24 5.59 11.89
C THR A 82 2.15 4.74 12.78
N GLY A 83 2.95 3.85 12.17
CA GLY A 83 3.73 2.84 12.90
C GLY A 83 2.88 1.77 13.58
N CYS A 84 1.57 1.73 13.31
CA CYS A 84 0.61 0.79 13.92
C CYS A 84 0.00 -0.10 12.84
N LYS A 85 -0.39 -1.33 13.21
CA LYS A 85 -1.15 -2.19 12.30
C LYS A 85 -2.57 -1.65 12.11
N PRO A 86 -3.13 -1.68 10.89
CA PRO A 86 -4.50 -1.27 10.66
C PRO A 86 -5.48 -2.07 11.53
N PHE A 87 -6.41 -1.39 12.20
CA PHE A 87 -7.40 -1.99 13.10
C PHE A 87 -6.78 -2.82 14.26
N ALA A 88 -5.62 -2.41 14.78
CA ALA A 88 -4.97 -3.11 15.89
C ALA A 88 -5.78 -3.11 17.19
N ASP A 89 -6.72 -2.19 17.31
CA ASP A 89 -7.62 -1.98 18.48
C ASP A 89 -8.88 -2.83 18.44
N VAL A 90 -9.12 -3.59 17.37
CA VAL A 90 -10.29 -4.44 17.20
C VAL A 90 -9.92 -5.88 16.85
N GLU A 91 -10.80 -6.81 17.19
CA GLU A 91 -10.60 -8.21 16.82
C GLU A 91 -10.75 -8.41 15.30
N HIS A 92 -9.79 -9.14 14.71
CA HIS A 92 -9.79 -9.47 13.28
C HIS A 92 -10.70 -10.68 13.03
N ASN A 93 -12.00 -10.46 13.04
CA ASN A 93 -13.03 -11.47 12.88
C ASN A 93 -14.01 -11.10 11.73
N THR A 94 -15.05 -11.88 11.58
CA THR A 94 -16.09 -11.69 10.56
C THR A 94 -16.77 -10.31 10.66
N GLU A 95 -16.89 -9.74 11.86
CA GLU A 95 -17.49 -8.41 12.04
C GLU A 95 -16.63 -7.32 11.40
N LEU A 96 -15.30 -7.41 11.53
CA LEU A 96 -14.38 -6.49 10.86
C LEU A 96 -14.48 -6.63 9.34
N ILE A 97 -14.63 -7.86 8.80
CA ILE A 97 -14.83 -8.09 7.38
C ILE A 97 -16.05 -7.32 6.87
N TYR A 98 -17.21 -7.44 7.54
CA TYR A 98 -18.40 -6.68 7.16
C TYR A 98 -18.18 -5.17 7.20
N LYS A 99 -17.51 -4.66 8.23
CA LYS A 99 -17.18 -3.23 8.32
C LYS A 99 -16.30 -2.76 7.15
N ILE A 100 -15.31 -3.56 6.76
CA ILE A 100 -14.44 -3.26 5.59
C ILE A 100 -15.25 -3.26 4.29
N ILE A 101 -16.15 -4.22 4.12
CA ILE A 101 -17.08 -4.31 2.98
C ILE A 101 -17.99 -3.09 2.90
N ASP A 102 -18.46 -2.59 4.05
CA ASP A 102 -19.29 -1.41 4.19
C ASP A 102 -18.51 -0.08 4.09
N GLY A 103 -17.22 -0.17 3.79
CA GLY A 103 -16.38 1.00 3.50
C GLY A 103 -15.58 1.52 4.68
N LYS A 104 -15.56 0.84 5.84
CA LYS A 104 -14.70 1.27 6.97
C LYS A 104 -13.23 1.19 6.56
N ARG A 105 -12.48 2.24 6.90
CA ARG A 105 -11.03 2.36 6.72
C ARG A 105 -10.42 2.85 8.04
N PRO A 106 -9.13 2.62 8.27
CA PRO A 106 -8.42 3.23 9.38
C PRO A 106 -8.44 4.76 9.27
N GLU A 107 -8.45 5.44 10.40
CA GLU A 107 -8.42 6.89 10.46
C GLU A 107 -7.03 7.41 10.08
N ILE A 108 -6.99 8.37 9.15
CA ILE A 108 -5.75 9.02 8.75
C ILE A 108 -5.43 10.11 9.78
N THR A 109 -4.22 10.09 10.32
CA THR A 109 -3.77 11.03 11.33
C THR A 109 -3.50 12.42 10.74
N ASP A 110 -3.70 13.47 11.54
CA ASP A 110 -3.58 14.87 11.09
C ASP A 110 -2.15 15.27 10.68
N ASP A 111 -1.15 14.52 11.12
CA ASP A 111 0.26 14.69 10.76
C ASP A 111 0.64 14.01 9.45
N THR A 112 -0.26 13.24 8.85
CA THR A 112 -0.05 12.64 7.53
C THR A 112 -0.07 13.73 6.44
N PRO A 113 0.98 13.88 5.60
CA PRO A 113 0.98 14.86 4.52
C PRO A 113 -0.23 14.67 3.59
N GLU A 114 -0.90 15.75 3.19
CA GLU A 114 -2.13 15.72 2.41
C GLU A 114 -1.97 14.92 1.10
N CYS A 115 -0.87 15.12 0.38
CA CYS A 115 -0.62 14.40 -0.87
C CYS A 115 -0.49 12.88 -0.64
N PHE A 116 0.07 12.46 0.50
CA PHE A 116 0.18 11.04 0.87
C PHE A 116 -1.17 10.47 1.30
N ALA A 117 -1.94 11.23 2.10
CA ALA A 117 -3.30 10.89 2.49
C ALA A 117 -4.23 10.72 1.28
N ASP A 118 -4.12 11.58 0.28
CA ASP A 118 -4.92 11.52 -0.94
C ASP A 118 -4.57 10.31 -1.81
N LEU A 119 -3.29 9.98 -1.94
CA LEU A 119 -2.88 8.76 -2.65
C LEU A 119 -3.39 7.52 -1.91
N MET A 120 -3.25 7.48 -0.60
CA MET A 120 -3.72 6.40 0.26
C MET A 120 -5.24 6.19 0.10
N LYS A 121 -6.06 7.26 0.14
CA LYS A 121 -7.50 7.21 -0.07
C LYS A 121 -7.87 6.65 -1.45
N LYS A 122 -7.14 7.02 -2.50
CA LYS A 122 -7.33 6.47 -3.83
C LYS A 122 -6.98 4.98 -3.90
N CYS A 123 -5.91 4.56 -3.24
CA CYS A 123 -5.50 3.15 -3.24
C CYS A 123 -6.54 2.22 -2.61
N TRP A 124 -7.21 2.65 -1.54
CA TRP A 124 -8.22 1.83 -0.86
C TRP A 124 -9.67 2.19 -1.20
N ASP A 125 -9.90 2.80 -2.37
CA ASP A 125 -11.26 3.06 -2.86
C ASP A 125 -12.11 1.77 -2.86
N PRO A 126 -13.38 1.83 -2.45
CA PRO A 126 -14.27 0.68 -2.46
C PRO A 126 -14.44 0.06 -3.84
N ASP A 127 -14.45 0.88 -4.89
CA ASP A 127 -14.51 0.42 -6.27
C ASP A 127 -13.08 0.18 -6.82
N PRO A 128 -12.73 -1.07 -7.16
CA PRO A 128 -11.42 -1.38 -7.74
C PRO A 128 -11.06 -0.56 -8.98
N LEU A 129 -12.04 -0.16 -9.77
CA LEU A 129 -11.83 0.60 -11.01
C LEU A 129 -11.38 2.05 -10.76
N ASN A 130 -11.64 2.58 -9.57
CA ASN A 130 -11.21 3.93 -9.17
C ASN A 130 -9.79 3.95 -8.61
N ARG A 131 -9.21 2.78 -8.31
CA ARG A 131 -7.86 2.70 -7.75
C ARG A 131 -6.81 3.00 -8.82
N PRO A 132 -5.75 3.74 -8.47
CA PRO A 132 -4.69 4.06 -9.42
C PRO A 132 -3.92 2.81 -9.84
N SER A 133 -3.44 2.80 -11.06
CA SER A 133 -2.49 1.79 -11.51
C SER A 133 -1.13 1.96 -10.82
N ILE A 134 -0.32 0.90 -10.78
CA ILE A 134 1.05 0.98 -10.24
C ILE A 134 1.90 2.00 -10.99
N SER A 135 1.65 2.22 -12.27
CA SER A 135 2.38 3.22 -13.06
C SER A 135 2.03 4.65 -12.64
N GLU A 136 0.76 4.93 -12.32
CA GLU A 136 0.32 6.22 -11.81
C GLU A 136 0.87 6.47 -10.41
N ILE A 137 0.87 5.46 -9.52
CA ILE A 137 1.48 5.55 -8.19
C ILE A 137 2.97 5.85 -8.32
N SER A 138 3.70 5.10 -9.15
CA SER A 138 5.13 5.30 -9.37
C SER A 138 5.43 6.71 -9.85
N LYS A 139 4.65 7.22 -10.80
CA LYS A 139 4.78 8.59 -11.29
C LYS A 139 4.55 9.61 -10.18
N THR A 140 3.47 9.45 -9.40
CA THR A 140 3.14 10.35 -8.29
C THR A 140 4.26 10.41 -7.26
N VAL A 141 4.82 9.27 -6.87
CA VAL A 141 5.93 9.19 -5.91
C VAL A 141 7.22 9.80 -6.48
N CYS A 142 7.50 9.58 -7.77
CA CYS A 142 8.62 10.23 -8.44
C CYS A 142 8.47 11.76 -8.46
N ASP A 143 7.28 12.26 -8.77
CA ASP A 143 7.01 13.69 -8.78
C ASP A 143 7.24 14.30 -7.37
N TRP A 144 6.80 13.65 -6.29
CA TRP A 144 7.11 14.10 -4.91
C TRP A 144 8.60 14.18 -4.63
N HIS A 145 9.36 13.20 -5.09
CA HIS A 145 10.82 13.17 -4.90
C HIS A 145 11.50 14.36 -5.60
N TYR A 146 11.08 14.68 -6.82
CA TYR A 146 11.61 15.84 -7.56
C TYR A 146 11.27 17.17 -6.87
N TYR A 147 10.05 17.35 -6.41
CA TYR A 147 9.65 18.56 -5.67
C TYR A 147 10.44 18.75 -4.36
N HIS A 148 10.71 17.65 -3.66
CA HIS A 148 11.49 17.71 -2.41
C HIS A 148 12.95 18.10 -2.67
N LEU A 149 13.58 17.58 -3.70
CA LEU A 149 14.96 17.89 -4.08
C LEU A 149 15.07 19.38 -4.53
N ASP A 150 14.13 19.87 -5.30
CA ASP A 150 14.09 21.25 -5.78
C ASP A 150 13.93 22.24 -4.61
N TYR A 151 13.07 21.92 -3.65
CA TYR A 151 12.89 22.71 -2.43
C TYR A 151 14.15 22.75 -1.56
N GLU A 152 14.84 21.65 -1.36
CA GLU A 152 16.10 21.61 -0.60
C GLU A 152 17.18 22.43 -1.31
N GLN A 153 17.31 22.31 -2.63
CA GLN A 153 18.31 23.04 -3.41
C GLN A 153 18.11 24.56 -3.35
N HIS A 154 16.86 25.02 -3.41
CA HIS A 154 16.52 26.45 -3.26
C HIS A 154 16.67 26.94 -1.82
N SER A 155 16.45 26.10 -0.81
CA SER A 155 16.66 26.43 0.59
C SER A 155 18.16 26.60 0.92
N TYR A 156 19.03 25.79 0.33
CA TYR A 156 20.49 25.91 0.51
C TYR A 156 21.05 27.17 -0.14
N THR A 157 20.59 27.51 -1.35
CA THR A 157 21.05 28.72 -2.04
C THR A 157 20.61 29.99 -1.33
N SER A 158 19.40 30.03 -0.75
CA SER A 158 18.92 31.22 -0.02
C SER A 158 19.63 31.47 1.34
N LYS A 159 20.26 30.42 1.92
CA LYS A 159 21.05 30.55 3.16
C LYS A 159 22.50 30.98 2.93
N GLN A 160 23.03 30.88 1.72
CA GLN A 160 24.39 31.32 1.37
C GLN A 160 24.49 32.82 1.02
N PHE A 161 23.37 33.51 0.87
CA PHE A 161 23.32 34.96 0.51
C PHE A 161 22.82 35.84 1.66
N LYS A 162 22.88 35.39 2.90
CA LYS A 162 22.74 36.22 4.11
C LYS A 162 23.99 36.13 4.97
#